data_1fd2b4056a2274e729701db9351d157c
#
_entry.id   1fd2b4056a2274e729701db9351d157c
#
_cell.length_a   1.000
_cell.length_b   1.000
_cell.length_c   1.000
_cell.angle_alpha   90.00
_cell.angle_beta   90.00
_cell.angle_gamma   90.00
#
_symmetry.space_group_name_H-M   'P 1'
#
loop_
_entity.id
_entity.type
_entity.pdbx_description
1 polymer ?
#
loop_
_entity_poly.entity_id
_entity_poly.type
_entity_poly.pdbx_seq_one_letter_code
_entity_poly.pdbx_strand_id
1 'polypeptide(L)'
;MDSGIGLLAAAAAVRRLRPDADLVLSSDPDGMPWGPRTPEDLTGRALAVARAAAEHRPDALIVACNTATVHALDAVRAELEPDIPVIGTVPAIKPAAASGGRVAIWATPATTGSPYQRGLIRDFATGARVTEVPCPGPVSYTAQRCG
;
A
#
# COMPACT_ATOMS: atom_id res chain seq x y z
N MET A 1 -2.16 4.92 7.34
CA MET A 1 -3.41 4.11 7.35
C MET A 1 -3.25 2.82 6.55
N ASP A 2 -4.01 1.78 6.89
CA ASP A 2 -4.08 0.49 6.19
C ASP A 2 -5.38 -0.24 6.59
N SER A 3 -5.73 -1.34 5.94
CA SER A 3 -6.84 -2.20 6.39
C SER A 3 -6.57 -2.88 7.73
N GLY A 4 -5.31 -3.15 8.07
CA GLY A 4 -4.96 -3.91 9.27
C GLY A 4 -3.51 -3.74 9.73
N ILE A 5 -2.87 -4.82 10.13
CA ILE A 5 -1.55 -4.81 10.77
C ILE A 5 -0.38 -4.44 9.83
N GLY A 6 -0.59 -4.40 8.51
CA GLY A 6 0.45 -4.03 7.54
C GLY A 6 1.06 -2.65 7.79
N LEU A 7 0.26 -1.72 8.34
CA LEU A 7 0.73 -0.39 8.71
C LEU A 7 1.86 -0.38 9.75
N LEU A 8 2.00 -1.43 10.56
CA LEU A 8 3.02 -1.48 11.62
C LEU A 8 4.44 -1.48 11.06
N ALA A 9 4.67 -2.14 9.93
CA ALA A 9 5.98 -2.12 9.27
C ALA A 9 6.35 -0.72 8.76
N ALA A 10 5.38 -0.02 8.17
CA ALA A 10 5.55 1.36 7.72
C ALA A 10 5.78 2.30 8.92
N ALA A 11 4.97 2.17 9.98
CA ALA A 11 5.13 2.95 11.21
C ALA A 11 6.51 2.75 11.85
N ALA A 12 7.00 1.51 11.91
CA ALA A 12 8.33 1.21 12.41
C ALA A 12 9.44 1.84 11.56
N ALA A 13 9.27 1.89 10.23
CA ALA A 13 10.20 2.55 9.33
C ALA A 13 10.23 4.06 9.55
N VAL A 14 9.05 4.70 9.65
CA VAL A 14 8.94 6.13 9.94
C VAL A 14 9.57 6.45 11.30
N ARG A 15 9.28 5.67 12.34
CA ARG A 15 9.84 5.87 13.69
C ARG A 15 11.37 5.81 13.71
N ARG A 16 11.98 4.94 12.89
CA ARG A 16 13.45 4.88 12.77
C ARG A 16 14.05 6.11 12.09
N LEU A 17 13.35 6.65 11.09
CA LEU A 17 13.83 7.80 10.30
C LEU A 17 13.49 9.14 10.97
N ARG A 18 12.40 9.19 11.69
CA ARG A 18 11.86 10.38 12.37
C ARG A 18 11.41 9.99 13.78
N PRO A 19 12.36 9.79 14.71
CA PRO A 19 12.03 9.44 16.10
C PRO A 19 11.28 10.56 16.84
N ASP A 20 11.35 11.77 16.31
CA ASP A 20 10.66 12.98 16.79
C ASP A 20 9.19 13.08 16.35
N ALA A 21 8.77 12.30 15.35
CA ALA A 21 7.40 12.40 14.82
C ALA A 21 6.39 11.67 15.71
N ASP A 22 5.25 12.30 15.94
CA ASP A 22 4.08 11.62 16.49
C ASP A 22 3.38 10.80 15.42
N LEU A 23 2.97 9.59 15.76
CA LEU A 23 2.34 8.68 14.82
C LEU A 23 0.93 8.31 15.25
N VAL A 24 -0.04 8.61 14.39
CA VAL A 24 -1.42 8.14 14.50
C VAL A 24 -1.59 6.93 13.57
N LEU A 25 -2.05 5.80 14.13
CA LEU A 25 -2.28 4.56 13.38
C LEU A 25 -3.78 4.38 13.16
N SER A 26 -4.23 4.55 11.92
CA SER A 26 -5.63 4.41 11.54
C SER A 26 -5.83 3.15 10.68
N SER A 27 -6.78 2.28 11.06
CA SER A 27 -7.05 1.01 10.38
C SER A 27 -8.55 0.68 10.36
N ASP A 28 -8.92 -0.31 9.55
CA ASP A 28 -10.27 -0.84 9.39
C ASP A 28 -10.32 -2.34 9.76
N PRO A 29 -10.25 -2.70 11.05
CA PRO A 29 -10.24 -4.08 11.47
C PRO A 29 -11.53 -4.83 11.07
N ASP A 30 -12.67 -4.15 11.07
CA ASP A 30 -13.97 -4.74 10.71
C ASP A 30 -14.13 -4.94 9.20
N GLY A 31 -13.43 -4.17 8.40
CA GLY A 31 -13.43 -4.26 6.94
C GLY A 31 -12.29 -5.09 6.35
N MET A 32 -11.35 -5.53 7.15
CA MET A 32 -10.21 -6.36 6.71
C MET A 32 -10.68 -7.77 6.28
N PRO A 33 -10.10 -8.35 5.19
CA PRO A 33 -9.09 -7.79 4.29
C PRO A 33 -9.69 -6.93 3.17
N TRP A 34 -8.94 -5.93 2.69
CA TRP A 34 -9.37 -5.08 1.58
C TRP A 34 -9.14 -5.72 0.19
N GLY A 35 -8.20 -6.67 0.08
CA GLY A 35 -7.79 -7.25 -1.20
C GLY A 35 -8.89 -7.91 -2.04
N PRO A 36 -9.88 -8.63 -1.48
CA PRO A 36 -10.96 -9.25 -2.25
C PRO A 36 -12.18 -8.33 -2.49
N ARG A 37 -12.15 -7.08 -2.01
CA ARG A 37 -13.28 -6.14 -2.14
C ARG A 37 -13.38 -5.53 -3.52
N THR A 38 -14.59 -5.06 -3.88
CA THR A 38 -14.74 -4.25 -5.09
C THR A 38 -14.02 -2.90 -4.95
N PRO A 39 -13.59 -2.27 -6.04
CA PRO A 39 -12.94 -0.95 -5.98
C PRO A 39 -13.79 0.10 -5.26
N GLU A 40 -15.11 0.06 -5.44
CA GLU A 40 -16.07 1.02 -4.85
C GLU A 40 -16.15 0.84 -3.32
N ASP A 41 -16.33 -0.41 -2.84
CA ASP A 41 -16.37 -0.69 -1.39
C ASP A 41 -15.03 -0.38 -0.73
N LEU A 42 -13.92 -0.76 -1.38
CA LEU A 42 -12.58 -0.45 -0.91
C LEU A 42 -12.35 1.06 -0.80
N THR A 43 -12.75 1.81 -1.81
CA THR A 43 -12.59 3.27 -1.81
C THR A 43 -13.41 3.91 -0.70
N GLY A 44 -14.66 3.49 -0.50
CA GLY A 44 -15.49 3.97 0.59
C GLY A 44 -14.88 3.73 1.96
N ARG A 45 -14.33 2.52 2.19
CA ARG A 45 -13.63 2.18 3.44
C ARG A 45 -12.34 2.97 3.63
N ALA A 46 -11.54 3.09 2.58
CA ALA A 46 -10.29 3.88 2.62
C ALA A 46 -10.57 5.35 2.96
N LEU A 47 -11.63 5.93 2.40
CA LEU A 47 -12.06 7.29 2.73
C LEU A 47 -12.51 7.40 4.19
N ALA A 48 -13.26 6.44 4.72
CA ALA A 48 -13.66 6.45 6.12
C ALA A 48 -12.46 6.44 7.08
N VAL A 49 -11.47 5.58 6.80
CA VAL A 49 -10.21 5.49 7.58
C VAL A 49 -9.38 6.76 7.44
N ALA A 50 -9.35 7.34 6.23
CA ALA A 50 -8.61 8.59 5.97
C ALA A 50 -9.23 9.79 6.72
N ARG A 51 -10.56 9.90 6.72
CA ARG A 51 -11.29 10.93 7.47
C ARG A 51 -11.04 10.82 8.98
N ALA A 52 -11.11 9.61 9.52
CA ALA A 52 -10.80 9.38 10.94
C ALA A 52 -9.35 9.78 11.28
N ALA A 53 -8.39 9.51 10.39
CA ALA A 53 -7.01 9.97 10.57
C ALA A 53 -6.90 11.50 10.49
N ALA A 54 -7.65 12.15 9.62
CA ALA A 54 -7.63 13.60 9.41
C ALA A 54 -8.15 14.38 10.63
N GLU A 55 -9.03 13.79 11.45
CA GLU A 55 -9.50 14.42 12.72
C GLU A 55 -8.35 14.75 13.67
N HIS A 56 -7.24 14.01 13.57
CA HIS A 56 -6.02 14.28 14.34
C HIS A 56 -5.14 15.38 13.73
N ARG A 57 -5.54 16.00 12.63
CA ARG A 57 -4.81 17.06 11.92
C ARG A 57 -3.34 16.73 11.68
N PRO A 58 -3.02 15.60 11.02
CA PRO A 58 -1.63 15.22 10.77
C PRO A 58 -1.00 16.12 9.70
N ASP A 59 0.32 16.31 9.76
CA ASP A 59 1.10 17.00 8.72
C ASP A 59 1.17 16.24 7.40
N ALA A 60 0.92 14.93 7.41
CA ALA A 60 0.82 14.09 6.22
C ALA A 60 0.11 12.77 6.54
N LEU A 61 -0.52 12.16 5.52
CA LEU A 61 -1.13 10.83 5.59
C LEU A 61 -0.36 9.83 4.72
N ILE A 62 0.11 8.74 5.31
CA ILE A 62 0.71 7.62 4.57
C ILE A 62 -0.32 6.51 4.38
N VAL A 63 -0.62 6.17 3.13
CA VAL A 63 -1.43 5.01 2.76
C VAL A 63 -0.48 3.80 2.67
N ALA A 64 -0.38 3.03 3.77
CA ALA A 64 0.55 1.92 3.90
C ALA A 64 0.05 0.61 3.25
N CYS A 65 -1.05 0.67 2.51
CA CYS A 65 -1.70 -0.44 1.83
C CYS A 65 -1.51 -0.33 0.32
N ASN A 66 -0.83 -1.30 -0.30
CA ASN A 66 -0.66 -1.31 -1.75
C ASN A 66 -2.02 -1.40 -2.48
N THR A 67 -2.95 -2.20 -1.99
CA THR A 67 -4.28 -2.32 -2.60
C THR A 67 -5.04 -0.99 -2.56
N ALA A 68 -5.02 -0.28 -1.42
CA ALA A 68 -5.64 1.04 -1.32
C ALA A 68 -4.91 2.09 -2.15
N THR A 69 -3.59 2.01 -2.25
CA THR A 69 -2.82 2.90 -3.14
C THR A 69 -3.23 2.74 -4.60
N VAL A 70 -3.47 1.50 -5.04
CA VAL A 70 -3.89 1.23 -6.43
C VAL A 70 -5.31 1.75 -6.73
N HIS A 71 -6.24 1.62 -5.79
CA HIS A 71 -7.67 1.81 -6.08
C HIS A 71 -8.29 3.05 -5.44
N ALA A 72 -7.72 3.58 -4.36
CA ALA A 72 -8.33 4.63 -3.57
C ALA A 72 -7.45 5.89 -3.39
N LEU A 73 -6.18 5.86 -3.80
CA LEU A 73 -5.25 6.97 -3.53
C LEU A 73 -5.76 8.30 -4.09
N ASP A 74 -6.24 8.31 -5.34
CA ASP A 74 -6.72 9.53 -5.98
C ASP A 74 -7.97 10.09 -5.27
N ALA A 75 -8.87 9.22 -4.81
CA ALA A 75 -10.05 9.64 -4.05
C ALA A 75 -9.65 10.21 -2.68
N VAL A 76 -8.68 9.60 -1.98
CA VAL A 76 -8.17 10.10 -0.70
C VAL A 76 -7.46 11.44 -0.89
N ARG A 77 -6.69 11.62 -1.96
CA ARG A 77 -6.08 12.90 -2.31
C ARG A 77 -7.11 13.98 -2.59
N ALA A 78 -8.11 13.67 -3.41
CA ALA A 78 -9.17 14.62 -3.73
C ALA A 78 -9.94 15.11 -2.49
N GLU A 79 -10.00 14.28 -1.44
CA GLU A 79 -10.66 14.61 -0.17
C GLU A 79 -9.78 15.47 0.75
N LEU A 80 -8.47 15.19 0.83
CA LEU A 80 -7.59 15.71 1.88
C LEU A 80 -6.58 16.75 1.40
N GLU A 81 -6.18 16.71 0.13
CA GLU A 81 -5.22 17.70 -0.39
C GLU A 81 -5.93 19.02 -0.79
N PRO A 82 -5.28 20.18 -0.68
CA PRO A 82 -3.87 20.35 -0.32
C PRO A 82 -3.60 20.40 1.20
N ASP A 83 -4.61 20.35 2.06
CA ASP A 83 -4.45 20.56 3.50
C ASP A 83 -3.61 19.49 4.17
N ILE A 84 -3.79 18.23 3.76
CA ILE A 84 -3.04 17.08 4.27
C ILE A 84 -2.42 16.34 3.07
N PRO A 85 -1.10 16.45 2.83
CA PRO A 85 -0.41 15.69 1.78
C PRO A 85 -0.61 14.18 1.95
N VAL A 86 -0.98 13.48 0.86
CA VAL A 86 -1.26 12.04 0.89
C VAL A 86 -0.20 11.26 0.11
N ILE A 87 0.50 10.37 0.81
CA ILE A 87 1.60 9.58 0.30
C ILE A 87 1.18 8.12 0.17
N GLY A 88 1.09 7.62 -1.06
CA GLY A 88 0.86 6.19 -1.32
C GLY A 88 2.13 5.38 -1.15
N THR A 89 1.98 4.08 -0.88
CA THR A 89 3.08 3.13 -0.91
C THR A 89 3.21 2.47 -2.27
N VAL A 90 4.43 2.09 -2.63
CA VAL A 90 4.72 1.38 -3.87
C VAL A 90 5.41 0.05 -3.57
N PRO A 91 5.11 -1.02 -4.30
CA PRO A 91 5.90 -2.25 -4.23
C PRO A 91 7.38 -1.96 -4.50
N ALA A 92 8.27 -2.70 -3.83
CA ALA A 92 9.72 -2.52 -3.93
C ALA A 92 10.30 -3.02 -5.28
N ILE A 93 9.63 -2.69 -6.39
CA ILE A 93 10.00 -3.15 -7.75
C ILE A 93 11.33 -2.55 -8.17
N LYS A 94 11.50 -1.24 -7.98
CA LYS A 94 12.73 -0.54 -8.36
C LYS A 94 13.99 -1.13 -7.70
N PRO A 95 14.08 -1.27 -6.37
CA PRO A 95 15.25 -1.89 -5.75
C PRO A 95 15.39 -3.38 -6.08
N ALA A 96 14.29 -4.12 -6.21
CA ALA A 96 14.35 -5.54 -6.57
C ALA A 96 14.88 -5.78 -7.99
N ALA A 97 14.58 -4.88 -8.93
CA ALA A 97 15.03 -4.97 -10.31
C ALA A 97 16.40 -4.33 -10.58
N ALA A 98 16.97 -3.63 -9.62
CA ALA A 98 18.19 -2.84 -9.81
C ALA A 98 19.40 -3.65 -10.30
N SER A 99 19.50 -4.92 -9.92
CA SER A 99 20.56 -5.83 -10.36
C SER A 99 20.20 -6.64 -11.61
N GLY A 100 19.04 -6.40 -12.23
CA GLY A 100 18.52 -7.22 -13.30
C GLY A 100 18.08 -8.62 -12.83
N GLY A 101 18.00 -9.59 -13.75
CA GLY A 101 17.66 -10.97 -13.44
C GLY A 101 16.16 -11.24 -13.36
N ARG A 102 15.73 -12.16 -12.45
CA ARG A 102 14.33 -12.57 -12.31
C ARG A 102 13.75 -12.02 -11.01
N VAL A 103 12.60 -11.38 -11.11
CA VAL A 103 11.87 -10.79 -9.99
C VAL A 103 10.45 -11.37 -9.97
N ALA A 104 10.00 -11.87 -8.83
CA ALA A 104 8.60 -12.25 -8.62
C ALA A 104 7.91 -11.19 -7.74
N ILE A 105 6.73 -10.71 -8.18
CA ILE A 105 5.91 -9.77 -7.43
C ILE A 105 4.69 -10.49 -6.92
N TRP A 106 4.59 -10.63 -5.60
CA TRP A 106 3.41 -11.18 -4.94
C TRP A 106 2.48 -10.05 -4.53
N ALA A 107 1.25 -10.11 -4.99
CA ALA A 107 0.25 -9.10 -4.68
C ALA A 107 -1.15 -9.73 -4.57
N THR A 108 -2.10 -9.00 -4.00
CA THR A 108 -3.50 -9.43 -4.03
C THR A 108 -3.99 -9.52 -5.48
N PRO A 109 -5.01 -10.35 -5.78
CA PRO A 109 -5.59 -10.41 -7.13
C PRO A 109 -5.99 -9.04 -7.67
N ALA A 110 -6.51 -8.15 -6.82
CA ALA A 110 -6.90 -6.79 -7.19
C ALA A 110 -5.71 -5.92 -7.63
N THR A 111 -4.52 -6.14 -7.07
CA THR A 111 -3.30 -5.39 -7.41
C THR A 111 -2.56 -6.02 -8.60
N THR A 112 -2.55 -7.36 -8.68
CA THR A 112 -1.84 -8.12 -9.72
C THR A 112 -2.37 -7.76 -11.10
N GLY A 113 -1.49 -7.36 -12.00
CA GLY A 113 -1.85 -6.96 -13.37
C GLY A 113 -2.62 -5.64 -13.46
N SER A 114 -2.75 -4.87 -12.38
CA SER A 114 -3.36 -3.55 -12.43
C SER A 114 -2.55 -2.60 -13.32
N PRO A 115 -3.18 -1.58 -13.93
CA PRO A 115 -2.48 -0.56 -14.70
C PRO A 115 -1.36 0.11 -13.88
N TYR A 116 -1.60 0.33 -12.60
CA TYR A 116 -0.62 0.88 -11.65
C TYR A 116 0.62 -0.02 -11.53
N GLN A 117 0.44 -1.32 -11.22
CA GLN A 117 1.55 -2.27 -11.09
C GLN A 117 2.32 -2.42 -12.41
N ARG A 118 1.62 -2.53 -13.53
CA ARG A 118 2.25 -2.59 -14.86
C ARG A 118 3.04 -1.33 -15.20
N GLY A 119 2.54 -0.16 -14.80
CA GLY A 119 3.28 1.10 -14.90
C GLY A 119 4.60 1.04 -14.15
N LEU A 120 4.59 0.61 -12.89
CA LEU A 120 5.81 0.48 -12.08
C LEU A 120 6.81 -0.53 -12.69
N ILE A 121 6.33 -1.67 -13.21
CA ILE A 121 7.18 -2.65 -13.87
C ILE A 121 7.83 -2.04 -15.11
N ARG A 122 7.05 -1.39 -15.97
CA ARG A 122 7.56 -0.72 -17.17
C ARG A 122 8.60 0.33 -16.86
N ASP A 123 8.36 1.14 -15.83
CA ASP A 123 9.19 2.32 -15.54
C ASP A 123 10.45 1.96 -14.74
N PHE A 124 10.44 0.89 -13.95
CA PHE A 124 11.52 0.56 -13.02
C PHE A 124 12.16 -0.82 -13.19
N ALA A 125 11.62 -1.69 -14.04
CA ALA A 125 12.12 -3.06 -14.19
C ALA A 125 12.49 -3.45 -15.63
N THR A 126 12.89 -2.49 -16.44
CA THR A 126 13.24 -2.70 -17.87
C THR A 126 14.39 -3.70 -18.08
N GLY A 127 15.29 -3.84 -17.10
CA GLY A 127 16.42 -4.78 -17.13
C GLY A 127 16.15 -6.13 -16.43
N ALA A 128 14.94 -6.37 -15.95
CA ALA A 128 14.58 -7.58 -15.20
C ALA A 128 13.43 -8.36 -15.88
N ARG A 129 13.44 -9.69 -15.71
CA ARG A 129 12.29 -10.51 -16.08
C ARG A 129 11.34 -10.58 -14.88
N VAL A 130 10.19 -9.93 -14.99
CA VAL A 130 9.21 -9.87 -13.91
C VAL A 130 8.12 -10.92 -14.10
N THR A 131 7.78 -11.63 -13.01
CA THR A 131 6.64 -12.53 -12.92
C THR A 131 5.67 -12.01 -11.89
N GLU A 132 4.44 -11.74 -12.28
CA GLU A 132 3.36 -11.34 -11.38
C GLU A 132 2.68 -12.58 -10.81
N VAL A 133 2.58 -12.69 -9.49
CA VAL A 133 2.01 -13.84 -8.78
C VAL A 133 0.83 -13.38 -7.93
N PRO A 134 -0.42 -13.67 -8.35
CA PRO A 134 -1.58 -13.34 -7.54
C PRO A 134 -1.64 -14.25 -6.30
N CYS A 135 -1.80 -13.64 -5.13
CA CYS A 135 -1.96 -14.34 -3.86
C CYS A 135 -3.40 -14.20 -3.36
N PRO A 136 -4.31 -15.14 -3.67
CA PRO A 136 -5.64 -15.16 -3.13
C PRO A 136 -5.61 -15.62 -1.66
N GLY A 137 -6.20 -14.85 -0.78
CA GLY A 137 -6.32 -15.20 0.64
C GLY A 137 -5.89 -14.08 1.58
N PRO A 138 -6.14 -14.22 2.90
CA PRO A 138 -5.61 -13.28 3.87
C PRO A 138 -4.09 -13.31 3.76
N VAL A 139 -3.49 -12.15 3.57
CA VAL A 139 -2.04 -12.00 3.63
C VAL A 139 -1.65 -12.16 5.10
N SER A 140 -1.67 -13.39 5.58
CA SER A 140 -0.89 -13.73 6.77
C SER A 140 0.56 -13.65 6.32
N TYR A 141 1.30 -12.69 6.83
CA TYR A 141 2.74 -12.58 6.64
C TYR A 141 3.45 -13.74 7.34
N THR A 142 3.24 -14.94 6.88
CA THR A 142 4.16 -16.04 7.11
C THR A 142 5.18 -15.97 5.99
N ALA A 143 6.35 -15.42 6.30
CA ALA A 143 7.51 -15.57 5.45
C ALA A 143 7.80 -17.07 5.30
N GLN A 144 7.25 -17.70 4.28
CA GLN A 144 7.68 -19.03 3.87
C GLN A 144 9.03 -18.86 3.20
N ARG A 145 10.06 -19.31 3.88
CA ARG A 145 11.37 -19.53 3.25
C ARG A 145 11.16 -20.61 2.20
N CYS A 146 11.28 -20.25 0.93
CA CYS A 146 11.46 -21.23 -0.12
C CYS A 146 12.85 -21.83 0.09
N GLY A 147 12.90 -23.14 0.45
CA GLY A 147 14.11 -23.94 0.45
C GLY A 147 14.57 -24.24 -0.98
#